data_dfb45a5bb1ca77ceed3b638fa5f91539
#
_entry.id   dfb45a5bb1ca77ceed3b638fa5f91539
#
_cell.length_a   1.000
_cell.length_b   1.000
_cell.length_c   1.000
_cell.angle_alpha   90.00
_cell.angle_beta   90.00
_cell.angle_gamma   90.00
#
_symmetry.space_group_name_H-M   'P 1'
#
loop_
_entity.id
_entity.type
_entity.pdbx_description
1 polymer ?
#
loop_
_entity_poly.entity_id
_entity_poly.type
_entity_poly.pdbx_seq_one_letter_code
_entity_poly.pdbx_strand_id
1 'polypeptide(L)'
;MIALVIAAAMMVQAGSADRTAYRTCLSDAVASARGANVGVDGFKDYARKTCAAVEGSFKSKLVSFNVKNGMSKKTAAEDAEVQLDDYLYTAEEKYRYSFDQPQ
;
A
#
# COMPACT_ATOMS: atom_id res chain seq x y z
N MET A 1 13.78 31.47 -1.36
CA MET A 1 13.93 30.53 -0.24
C MET A 1 12.68 29.68 0.00
N ILE A 2 11.51 30.29 0.03
CA ILE A 2 10.25 29.57 0.19
C ILE A 2 10.02 28.60 -0.96
N ALA A 3 10.39 28.97 -2.19
CA ALA A 3 10.23 28.13 -3.38
C ALA A 3 11.04 26.83 -3.31
N LEU A 4 12.24 26.85 -2.69
CA LEU A 4 13.08 25.68 -2.51
C LEU A 4 12.47 24.69 -1.51
N VAL A 5 11.85 25.19 -0.45
CA VAL A 5 11.18 24.35 0.55
C VAL A 5 9.95 23.68 -0.08
N ILE A 6 9.20 24.41 -0.87
CA ILE A 6 8.01 23.89 -1.56
C ILE A 6 8.41 22.80 -2.56
N ALA A 7 9.49 23.00 -3.34
CA ALA A 7 9.97 22.02 -4.30
C ALA A 7 10.40 20.71 -3.61
N ALA A 8 11.10 20.81 -2.48
CA ALA A 8 11.50 19.64 -1.70
C ALA A 8 10.29 18.89 -1.16
N ALA A 9 9.28 19.62 -0.66
CA ALA A 9 8.04 19.03 -0.17
C ALA A 9 7.28 18.32 -1.28
N MET A 10 7.24 18.88 -2.49
CA MET A 10 6.58 18.26 -3.63
C MET A 10 7.26 16.96 -4.05
N MET A 11 8.60 16.90 -4.02
CA MET A 11 9.33 15.67 -4.35
C MET A 11 9.05 14.55 -3.33
N VAL A 12 8.95 14.88 -2.06
CA VAL A 12 8.60 13.92 -1.00
C VAL A 12 7.16 13.45 -1.17
N GLN A 13 6.25 14.38 -1.51
CA GLN A 13 4.82 14.09 -1.61
C GLN A 13 4.44 13.22 -2.81
N ALA A 14 5.28 13.19 -3.87
CA ALA A 14 4.97 12.39 -5.06
C ALA A 14 4.81 10.90 -4.74
N GLY A 15 5.69 10.35 -3.89
CA GLY A 15 5.57 8.98 -3.41
C GLY A 15 4.50 8.82 -2.33
N SER A 16 4.27 9.88 -1.54
CA SER A 16 3.29 9.86 -0.46
C SER A 16 1.85 9.78 -0.96
N ALA A 17 1.54 10.40 -2.11
CA ALA A 17 0.20 10.36 -2.67
C ALA A 17 -0.20 8.94 -3.07
N ASP A 18 0.69 8.20 -3.72
CA ASP A 18 0.43 6.81 -4.09
C ASP A 18 0.33 5.90 -2.87
N ARG A 19 1.16 6.14 -1.88
CA ARG A 19 1.11 5.39 -0.62
C ARG A 19 -0.24 5.61 0.08
N THR A 20 -0.67 6.85 0.17
CA THR A 20 -1.94 7.20 0.80
C THR A 20 -3.11 6.56 0.06
N ALA A 21 -3.10 6.61 -1.27
CA ALA A 21 -4.15 5.98 -2.08
C ALA A 21 -4.21 4.47 -1.83
N TYR A 22 -3.06 3.81 -1.76
CA TYR A 22 -3.01 2.37 -1.49
C TYR A 22 -3.51 2.05 -0.09
N ARG A 23 -3.05 2.79 0.93
CA ARG A 23 -3.49 2.60 2.31
C ARG A 23 -4.98 2.84 2.47
N THR A 24 -5.51 3.86 1.82
CA THR A 24 -6.95 4.15 1.85
C THR A 24 -7.74 3.01 1.23
N CYS A 25 -7.28 2.50 0.09
CA CYS A 25 -7.92 1.36 -0.57
C CYS A 25 -7.92 0.13 0.34
N LEU A 26 -6.80 -0.17 1.00
CA LEU A 26 -6.73 -1.30 1.93
C LEU A 26 -7.67 -1.12 3.12
N SER A 27 -7.77 0.10 3.64
CA SER A 27 -8.71 0.41 4.72
C SER A 27 -10.15 0.20 4.28
N ASP A 28 -10.49 0.64 3.07
CA ASP A 28 -11.82 0.42 2.49
C ASP A 28 -12.09 -1.06 2.27
N ALA A 29 -11.06 -1.82 1.88
CA ALA A 29 -11.18 -3.28 1.71
C ALA A 29 -11.48 -3.97 3.05
N VAL A 30 -10.84 -3.53 4.13
CA VAL A 30 -11.14 -4.04 5.49
C VAL A 30 -12.62 -3.80 5.81
N ALA A 31 -13.12 -2.59 5.51
CA ALA A 31 -14.50 -2.25 5.81
C ALA A 31 -15.50 -3.04 4.97
N SER A 32 -15.19 -3.34 3.70
CA SER A 32 -16.11 -4.00 2.77
C SER A 32 -16.04 -5.53 2.81
N ALA A 33 -14.95 -6.10 3.28
CA ALA A 33 -14.71 -7.54 3.21
C ALA A 33 -15.74 -8.35 3.99
N ARG A 34 -16.19 -7.88 5.14
CA ARG A 34 -17.21 -8.57 5.93
C ARG A 34 -18.54 -8.68 5.19
N GLY A 35 -18.97 -7.59 4.57
CA GLY A 35 -20.20 -7.58 3.78
C GLY A 35 -20.11 -8.47 2.56
N ALA A 36 -18.90 -8.73 2.08
CA ALA A 36 -18.63 -9.62 0.96
C ALA A 36 -18.39 -11.06 1.41
N ASN A 37 -18.54 -11.37 2.69
CA ASN A 37 -18.34 -12.70 3.27
C ASN A 37 -16.94 -13.26 3.05
N VAL A 38 -15.93 -12.40 3.11
CA VAL A 38 -14.53 -12.80 2.96
C VAL A 38 -14.02 -13.28 4.30
N GLY A 39 -13.48 -14.52 4.36
CA GLY A 39 -12.80 -15.02 5.55
C GLY A 39 -11.44 -14.36 5.72
N VAL A 40 -10.88 -14.45 6.95
CA VAL A 40 -9.56 -13.87 7.23
C VAL A 40 -8.50 -14.43 6.29
N ASP A 41 -8.53 -15.74 6.03
CA ASP A 41 -7.56 -16.39 5.15
C ASP A 41 -7.65 -15.93 3.70
N GLY A 42 -8.79 -15.45 3.26
CA GLY A 42 -9.00 -14.94 1.90
C GLY A 42 -8.82 -13.43 1.77
N PHE A 43 -8.56 -12.74 2.86
CA PHE A 43 -8.54 -11.29 2.86
C PHE A 43 -7.44 -10.71 1.95
N LYS A 44 -6.23 -11.27 1.99
CA LYS A 44 -5.11 -10.75 1.17
C LYS A 44 -5.45 -10.80 -0.31
N ASP A 45 -6.00 -11.91 -0.79
CA ASP A 45 -6.40 -12.04 -2.19
C ASP A 45 -7.50 -11.05 -2.55
N TYR A 46 -8.49 -10.90 -1.67
CA TYR A 46 -9.56 -9.94 -1.86
C TYR A 46 -9.03 -8.51 -1.96
N ALA A 47 -8.13 -8.14 -1.04
CA ALA A 47 -7.54 -6.80 -1.00
C ALA A 47 -6.68 -6.55 -2.24
N ARG A 48 -5.88 -7.54 -2.67
CA ARG A 48 -5.05 -7.40 -3.86
C ARG A 48 -5.88 -7.17 -5.12
N LYS A 49 -6.99 -7.89 -5.26
CA LYS A 49 -7.89 -7.70 -6.39
C LYS A 49 -8.58 -6.34 -6.33
N THR A 50 -9.08 -5.98 -5.17
CA THR A 50 -9.81 -4.72 -4.99
C THR A 50 -8.91 -3.52 -5.22
N CYS A 51 -7.65 -3.59 -4.79
CA CYS A 51 -6.71 -2.48 -4.80
C CYS A 51 -5.63 -2.60 -5.88
N ALA A 52 -5.84 -3.45 -6.89
CA ALA A 52 -4.82 -3.75 -7.90
C ALA A 52 -4.27 -2.52 -8.59
N ALA A 53 -5.12 -1.57 -8.97
CA ALA A 53 -4.69 -0.36 -9.69
C ALA A 53 -3.79 0.52 -8.84
N VAL A 54 -4.20 0.81 -7.61
CA VAL A 54 -3.40 1.67 -6.71
C VAL A 54 -2.14 0.95 -6.24
N GLU A 55 -2.20 -0.38 -6.07
CA GLU A 55 -1.04 -1.19 -5.74
C GLU A 55 0.02 -1.10 -6.85
N GLY A 56 -0.41 -1.25 -8.10
CA GLY A 56 0.49 -1.16 -9.25
C GLY A 56 1.16 0.21 -9.37
N SER A 57 0.38 1.27 -9.18
CA SER A 57 0.92 2.63 -9.22
C SER A 57 1.93 2.88 -8.10
N PHE A 58 1.63 2.44 -6.90
CA PHE A 58 2.53 2.60 -5.76
C PHE A 58 3.81 1.78 -5.96
N LYS A 59 3.67 0.53 -6.39
CA LYS A 59 4.82 -0.33 -6.67
C LYS A 59 5.74 0.30 -7.71
N SER A 60 5.17 0.82 -8.78
CA SER A 60 5.94 1.48 -9.85
C SER A 60 6.75 2.66 -9.31
N LYS A 61 6.16 3.47 -8.43
CA LYS A 61 6.86 4.59 -7.79
C LYS A 61 7.97 4.12 -6.87
N LEU A 62 7.73 3.07 -6.08
CA LEU A 62 8.75 2.50 -5.20
C LEU A 62 9.94 1.97 -5.99
N VAL A 63 9.68 1.24 -7.07
CA VAL A 63 10.74 0.70 -7.91
C VAL A 63 11.55 1.83 -8.54
N SER A 64 10.88 2.83 -9.11
CA SER A 64 11.57 3.97 -9.72
C SER A 64 12.44 4.71 -8.71
N PHE A 65 11.92 4.95 -7.52
CA PHE A 65 12.66 5.63 -6.45
C PHE A 65 13.90 4.82 -6.05
N ASN A 66 13.73 3.51 -5.86
CA ASN A 66 14.84 2.65 -5.46
C ASN A 66 15.93 2.56 -6.52
N VAL A 67 15.54 2.49 -7.79
CA VAL A 67 16.50 2.47 -8.91
C VAL A 67 17.27 3.79 -8.96
N LYS A 68 16.60 4.92 -8.77
CA LYS A 68 17.28 6.23 -8.73
C LYS A 68 18.28 6.32 -7.60
N ASN A 69 18.04 5.60 -6.50
CA ASN A 69 18.93 5.59 -5.33
C ASN A 69 19.99 4.49 -5.39
N GLY A 70 20.18 3.86 -6.55
CA GLY A 70 21.29 2.96 -6.78
C GLY A 70 20.97 1.47 -6.74
N MET A 71 19.72 1.08 -6.49
CA MET A 71 19.35 -0.33 -6.52
C MET A 71 19.23 -0.83 -7.95
N SER A 72 19.57 -2.11 -8.17
CA SER A 72 19.26 -2.77 -9.44
C SER A 72 17.74 -2.89 -9.57
N LYS A 73 17.24 -3.04 -10.80
CA LYS A 73 15.80 -3.22 -11.03
C LYS A 73 15.24 -4.42 -10.27
N LYS A 74 15.99 -5.52 -10.25
CA LYS A 74 15.57 -6.74 -9.55
C LYS A 74 15.43 -6.49 -8.05
N THR A 75 16.46 -5.93 -7.43
CA THR A 75 16.45 -5.64 -5.99
C THR A 75 15.37 -4.60 -5.65
N ALA A 76 15.20 -3.60 -6.50
CA ALA A 76 14.17 -2.58 -6.31
C ALA A 76 12.77 -3.18 -6.33
N ALA A 77 12.51 -4.12 -7.23
CA ALA A 77 11.22 -4.81 -7.33
C ALA A 77 10.97 -5.72 -6.11
N GLU A 78 12.00 -6.45 -5.67
CA GLU A 78 11.90 -7.29 -4.48
C GLU A 78 11.61 -6.47 -3.23
N ASP A 79 12.30 -5.34 -3.06
CA ASP A 79 12.08 -4.45 -1.95
C ASP A 79 10.66 -3.87 -1.96
N ALA A 80 10.18 -3.49 -3.14
CA ALA A 80 8.81 -2.99 -3.28
C ALA A 80 7.79 -4.06 -2.85
N GLU A 81 7.99 -5.31 -3.24
CA GLU A 81 7.10 -6.40 -2.84
C GLU A 81 7.08 -6.60 -1.32
N VAL A 82 8.24 -6.50 -0.67
CA VAL A 82 8.31 -6.61 0.80
C VAL A 82 7.48 -5.49 1.44
N GLN A 83 7.59 -4.26 0.94
CA GLN A 83 6.81 -3.16 1.46
C GLN A 83 5.30 -3.36 1.25
N LEU A 84 4.91 -3.83 0.08
CA LEU A 84 3.49 -4.11 -0.21
C LEU A 84 2.95 -5.20 0.71
N ASP A 85 3.73 -6.25 0.93
CA ASP A 85 3.34 -7.34 1.83
C ASP A 85 3.16 -6.85 3.26
N ASP A 86 4.00 -5.93 3.72
CA ASP A 86 3.86 -5.34 5.06
C ASP A 86 2.54 -4.60 5.21
N TYR A 87 2.15 -3.82 4.19
CA TYR A 87 0.85 -3.13 4.21
C TYR A 87 -0.32 -4.11 4.19
N LEU A 88 -0.22 -5.16 3.38
CA LEU A 88 -1.26 -6.18 3.30
C LEU A 88 -1.39 -6.95 4.62
N TYR A 89 -0.26 -7.29 5.23
CA TYR A 89 -0.25 -7.97 6.52
C TYR A 89 -0.92 -7.10 7.59
N THR A 90 -0.60 -5.81 7.62
CA THR A 90 -1.20 -4.88 8.59
C THR A 90 -2.71 -4.79 8.38
N ALA A 91 -3.15 -4.73 7.13
CA ALA A 91 -4.59 -4.70 6.82
C ALA A 91 -5.28 -6.00 7.23
N GLU A 92 -4.63 -7.14 6.97
CA GLU A 92 -5.17 -8.44 7.39
C GLU A 92 -5.30 -8.53 8.90
N GLU A 93 -4.32 -8.02 9.64
CA GLU A 93 -4.39 -8.00 11.10
C GLU A 93 -5.55 -7.14 11.60
N LYS A 94 -5.78 -6.00 10.97
CA LYS A 94 -6.92 -5.15 11.29
C LYS A 94 -8.23 -5.88 11.02
N TYR A 95 -8.29 -6.60 9.91
CA TYR A 95 -9.48 -7.37 9.55
C TYR A 95 -9.73 -8.49 10.55
N ARG A 96 -8.68 -9.24 10.91
CA ARG A 96 -8.75 -10.29 11.92
C ARG A 96 -9.22 -9.73 13.25
N TYR A 97 -8.66 -8.60 13.68
CA TYR A 97 -9.04 -7.94 14.92
C TYR A 97 -10.52 -7.57 14.94
N SER A 98 -11.08 -7.18 13.78
CA SER A 98 -12.48 -6.78 13.69
C SER A 98 -13.46 -7.92 14.04
N PHE A 99 -13.06 -9.17 13.86
CA PHE A 99 -13.89 -10.32 14.26
C PHE A 99 -13.84 -10.58 15.77
N ASP A 100 -12.79 -10.15 16.43
CA ASP A 100 -12.60 -10.37 17.88
C ASP A 100 -13.28 -9.30 18.71
N GLN A 101 -13.77 -8.22 18.09
CA GLN A 101 -14.43 -7.14 18.81
C GLN A 101 -15.93 -7.36 18.88
N PRO A 102 -16.55 -7.16 20.08
CA PRO A 102 -18.01 -7.19 20.17
C PRO A 102 -18.59 -6.04 19.35
N GLN A 103 -19.64 -6.33 18.66
CA GLN A 103 -20.33 -5.33 17.84
C GLN A 103 -21.37 -4.57 18.65
#